data_012061e40987b51ee2c8ff0da9ef688a
#
_entry.id   012061e40987b51ee2c8ff0da9ef688a
#
_cell.length_a   1.000
_cell.length_b   1.000
_cell.length_c   1.000
_cell.angle_alpha   90.00
_cell.angle_beta   90.00
_cell.angle_gamma   90.00
#
_symmetry.space_group_name_H-M   'P 1'
#
loop_
_entity.id
_entity.type
_entity.pdbx_description
1 polymer ?
#
loop_
_entity_poly.entity_id
_entity_poly.type
_entity_poly.pdbx_seq_one_letter_code
_entity_poly.pdbx_strand_id
1 'polypeptide(L)'
;STCFLITDGFGTFDQSMHIAAGRHDMSCILINDKSEFELCNMGLVNFVDSESGKRIWIDTCDAQTRKAFGAYRQKQRTDCINELTKHGIDNTAILCGEDYIPQLAKLFAKKERR
;
A
#
# COMPACT_ATOMS: atom_id res chain seq x y z
N SER A 1 -2.08 -24.32 2.20
CA SER A 1 -1.47 -23.75 1.00
C SER A 1 -0.96 -22.34 1.26
N THR A 2 0.08 -21.95 0.56
CA THR A 2 0.70 -20.63 0.68
C THR A 2 0.17 -19.72 -0.41
N CYS A 3 -0.27 -18.52 -0.01
CA CYS A 3 -0.76 -17.51 -0.95
C CYS A 3 0.03 -16.22 -0.80
N PHE A 4 0.33 -15.58 -1.92
CA PHE A 4 0.94 -14.25 -1.94
C PHE A 4 -0.01 -13.26 -2.57
N LEU A 5 -0.24 -12.13 -1.92
CA LEU A 5 -1.00 -11.01 -2.45
C LEU A 5 -0.06 -9.87 -2.78
N ILE A 6 -0.15 -9.35 -3.98
CA ILE A 6 0.63 -8.19 -4.41
C ILE A 6 -0.35 -7.03 -4.60
N THR A 7 -0.11 -5.91 -3.92
CA THR A 7 -1.01 -4.76 -3.93
C THR A 7 -0.25 -3.45 -3.80
N ASP A 8 -0.90 -2.34 -4.17
CA ASP A 8 -0.36 -1.00 -3.95
C ASP A 8 -0.67 -0.46 -2.54
N GLY A 9 -1.54 -1.11 -1.79
CA GLY A 9 -1.88 -0.72 -0.42
C GLY A 9 -2.87 0.44 -0.30
N PHE A 10 -3.48 0.88 -1.40
CA PHE A 10 -4.42 2.00 -1.39
C PHE A 10 -5.88 1.58 -1.36
N GLY A 11 -6.17 0.30 -1.50
CA GLY A 11 -7.52 -0.23 -1.39
C GLY A 11 -7.89 -0.57 0.04
N THR A 12 -9.16 -0.88 0.27
CA THR A 12 -9.64 -1.34 1.56
C THR A 12 -9.37 -2.83 1.76
N PHE A 13 -9.08 -3.21 3.00
CA PHE A 13 -8.95 -4.60 3.38
C PHE A 13 -10.36 -5.18 3.57
N ASP A 14 -10.82 -6.01 2.66
CA ASP A 14 -12.19 -6.50 2.66
C ASP A 14 -12.33 -7.85 3.39
N GLN A 15 -13.58 -8.29 3.54
CA GLN A 15 -13.92 -9.52 4.24
C GLN A 15 -13.39 -10.76 3.51
N SER A 16 -13.29 -10.71 2.18
CA SER A 16 -12.72 -11.82 1.40
C SER A 16 -11.29 -12.10 1.78
N MET A 17 -10.52 -11.06 2.06
CA MET A 17 -9.13 -11.20 2.51
C MET A 17 -9.04 -11.82 3.89
N HIS A 18 -9.97 -11.49 4.80
CA HIS A 18 -10.05 -12.12 6.11
C HIS A 18 -10.27 -13.63 6.00
N ILE A 19 -11.18 -14.02 5.13
CA ILE A 19 -11.49 -15.44 4.92
C ILE A 19 -10.29 -16.16 4.32
N ALA A 20 -9.66 -15.57 3.33
CA ALA A 20 -8.47 -16.15 2.70
C ALA A 20 -7.32 -16.30 3.70
N ALA A 21 -7.10 -15.30 4.53
CA ALA A 21 -6.04 -15.34 5.55
C ALA A 21 -6.28 -16.42 6.60
N GLY A 22 -7.55 -16.71 6.91
CA GLY A 22 -7.90 -17.77 7.84
C GLY A 22 -7.75 -19.19 7.29
N ARG A 23 -7.77 -19.34 5.96
CA ARG A 23 -7.69 -20.64 5.31
C ARG A 23 -6.31 -20.97 4.74
N HIS A 24 -5.51 -19.95 4.48
CA HIS A 24 -4.22 -20.10 3.82
C HIS A 24 -3.14 -19.36 4.57
N ASP A 25 -1.92 -19.83 4.43
CA ASP A 25 -0.75 -19.08 4.86
C ASP A 25 -0.54 -17.95 3.87
N MET A 26 -1.03 -16.76 4.22
CA MET A 26 -1.04 -15.61 3.32
C MET A 26 0.08 -14.63 3.67
N SER A 27 0.75 -14.13 2.65
CA SER A 27 1.71 -13.05 2.75
C SER A 27 1.35 -11.96 1.76
N CYS A 28 1.64 -10.72 2.13
CA CYS A 28 1.34 -9.57 1.28
C CYS A 28 2.62 -8.84 0.91
N ILE A 29 2.75 -8.49 -0.36
CA ILE A 29 3.84 -7.68 -0.87
C ILE A 29 3.23 -6.37 -1.36
N LEU A 30 3.59 -5.26 -0.70
CA LEU A 30 3.14 -3.92 -1.10
C LEU A 30 4.19 -3.32 -2.03
N ILE A 31 3.79 -3.01 -3.25
CA ILE A 31 4.67 -2.42 -4.26
C ILE A 31 4.14 -1.04 -4.60
N ASN A 32 4.98 -0.03 -4.42
CA ASN A 32 4.64 1.35 -4.70
C ASN A 32 5.74 2.03 -5.49
N ASP A 33 5.35 2.98 -6.33
CA ASP A 33 6.28 3.91 -6.95
C ASP A 33 6.35 5.16 -6.06
N LYS A 34 7.52 5.74 -5.94
CA LYS A 34 7.71 6.96 -5.17
C LYS A 34 6.77 8.08 -5.60
N SER A 35 6.46 8.15 -6.89
CA SER A 35 5.52 9.14 -7.44
C SER A 35 4.10 9.02 -6.89
N GLU A 36 3.71 7.88 -6.37
CA GLU A 36 2.40 7.69 -5.75
C GLU A 36 2.24 8.45 -4.44
N PHE A 37 3.35 8.82 -3.80
CA PHE A 37 3.37 9.58 -2.56
C PHE A 37 3.77 11.02 -2.75
N GLU A 38 4.09 11.43 -3.98
CA GLU A 38 4.53 12.78 -4.31
C GLU A 38 3.72 13.31 -5.48
N LEU A 39 3.18 14.54 -5.33
CA LEU A 39 2.55 15.24 -6.43
C LEU A 39 3.54 16.24 -7.02
N CYS A 40 3.68 16.21 -8.35
CA CYS A 40 4.41 17.23 -9.07
C CYS A 40 3.50 18.45 -9.28
N ASN A 41 4.10 19.62 -9.51
CA ASN A 41 3.34 20.81 -9.87
C ASN A 41 2.82 20.65 -11.32
N MET A 42 1.54 20.29 -11.45
CA MET A 42 0.88 20.03 -12.74
C MET A 42 -0.37 20.88 -12.94
N GLY A 43 -0.57 21.90 -12.11
CA GLY A 43 -1.79 22.68 -12.14
C GLY A 43 -2.95 21.99 -11.43
N LEU A 44 -4.16 22.25 -11.89
CA LEU A 44 -5.38 21.68 -11.29
C LEU A 44 -5.58 20.25 -11.81
N VAL A 45 -5.65 19.28 -10.89
CA VAL A 45 -5.78 17.85 -11.22
C VAL A 45 -7.07 17.29 -10.64
N ASN A 46 -7.76 16.49 -11.44
CA ASN A 46 -8.94 15.76 -10.99
C ASN A 46 -8.52 14.39 -10.45
N PHE A 47 -8.64 14.20 -9.14
CA PHE A 47 -8.24 12.99 -8.46
C PHE A 47 -9.47 12.19 -8.04
N VAL A 48 -9.43 10.88 -8.26
CA VAL A 48 -10.49 9.95 -7.82
C VAL A 48 -10.03 9.26 -6.54
N ASP A 49 -10.77 9.48 -5.45
CA ASP A 49 -10.50 8.80 -4.18
C ASP A 49 -10.91 7.33 -4.30
N SER A 50 -9.96 6.43 -4.09
CA SER A 50 -10.18 4.99 -4.22
C SER A 50 -11.14 4.44 -3.16
N GLU A 51 -11.25 5.08 -2.00
CA GLU A 51 -12.15 4.64 -0.94
C GLU A 51 -13.61 5.05 -1.17
N SER A 52 -13.83 6.31 -1.52
CA SER A 52 -15.18 6.85 -1.67
C SER A 52 -15.68 6.86 -3.11
N GLY A 53 -14.78 6.75 -4.08
CA GLY A 53 -15.11 6.91 -5.50
C GLY A 53 -15.38 8.34 -5.90
N LYS A 54 -15.26 9.29 -4.99
CA LYS A 54 -15.51 10.70 -5.28
C LYS A 54 -14.36 11.32 -6.05
N ARG A 55 -14.70 12.26 -6.91
CA ARG A 55 -13.72 13.06 -7.64
C ARG A 55 -13.43 14.34 -6.87
N ILE A 56 -12.15 14.64 -6.70
CA ILE A 56 -11.69 15.81 -5.97
C ILE A 56 -10.74 16.60 -6.88
N TRP A 57 -10.94 17.91 -6.95
CA TRP A 57 -10.01 18.80 -7.65
C TRP A 57 -8.90 19.21 -6.71
N ILE A 58 -7.66 18.97 -7.10
CA ILE A 58 -6.47 19.29 -6.31
C ILE A 58 -5.65 20.33 -7.06
N ASP A 59 -5.36 21.45 -6.39
CA ASP A 59 -4.45 22.45 -6.92
C ASP A 59 -3.01 22.05 -6.59
N THR A 60 -2.32 21.47 -7.55
CA THR A 60 -0.95 21.01 -7.36
C THR A 60 0.08 22.13 -7.40
N CYS A 61 -0.33 23.37 -7.71
CA CYS A 61 0.56 24.53 -7.65
C CYS A 61 0.90 24.92 -6.21
N ASP A 62 0.04 24.59 -5.26
CA ASP A 62 0.24 24.89 -3.85
C ASP A 62 1.10 23.83 -3.19
N ALA A 63 2.26 24.24 -2.66
CA ALA A 63 3.20 23.32 -2.01
C ALA A 63 2.58 22.63 -0.78
N GLN A 64 1.75 23.33 -0.01
CA GLN A 64 1.09 22.75 1.15
C GLN A 64 0.09 21.67 0.73
N THR A 65 -0.63 21.89 -0.36
CA THR A 65 -1.56 20.90 -0.92
C THR A 65 -0.82 19.64 -1.36
N ARG A 66 0.32 19.80 -2.05
CA ARG A 66 1.15 18.65 -2.45
C ARG A 66 1.63 17.85 -1.25
N LYS A 67 2.07 18.55 -0.20
CA LYS A 67 2.54 17.91 1.03
C LYS A 67 1.43 17.16 1.74
N ALA A 68 0.25 17.77 1.83
CA ALA A 68 -0.91 17.13 2.46
C ALA A 68 -1.35 15.88 1.71
N PHE A 69 -1.30 15.89 0.38
CA PHE A 69 -1.62 14.73 -0.44
C PHE A 69 -0.63 13.59 -0.18
N GLY A 70 0.67 13.89 -0.13
CA GLY A 70 1.68 12.88 0.17
C GLY A 70 1.49 12.25 1.53
N ALA A 71 1.18 13.05 2.55
CA ALA A 71 0.89 12.55 3.89
C ALA A 71 -0.35 11.66 3.91
N TYR A 72 -1.39 12.02 3.17
CA TYR A 72 -2.61 11.23 3.05
C TYR A 72 -2.32 9.85 2.44
N ARG A 73 -1.53 9.81 1.36
CA ARG A 73 -1.14 8.54 0.71
C ARG A 73 -0.31 7.66 1.63
N GLN A 74 0.65 8.26 2.35
CA GLN A 74 1.46 7.52 3.32
C GLN A 74 0.60 6.93 4.43
N LYS A 75 -0.40 7.68 4.89
CA LYS A 75 -1.33 7.19 5.90
C LYS A 75 -2.14 6.01 5.40
N GLN A 76 -2.65 6.06 4.17
CA GLN A 76 -3.38 4.95 3.58
C GLN A 76 -2.53 3.67 3.56
N ARG A 77 -1.26 3.80 3.18
CA ARG A 77 -0.33 2.67 3.15
C ARG A 77 -0.07 2.12 4.55
N THR A 78 0.18 3.00 5.52
CA THR A 78 0.41 2.62 6.90
C THR A 78 -0.80 1.91 7.49
N ASP A 79 -2.00 2.42 7.24
CA ASP A 79 -3.24 1.80 7.70
C ASP A 79 -3.42 0.40 7.10
N CYS A 80 -3.07 0.22 5.83
CA CYS A 80 -3.11 -1.09 5.18
C CYS A 80 -2.14 -2.07 5.84
N ILE A 81 -0.91 -1.65 6.11
CA ILE A 81 0.10 -2.46 6.77
C ILE A 81 -0.37 -2.87 8.17
N ASN A 82 -0.94 -1.94 8.91
CA ASN A 82 -1.44 -2.20 10.26
C ASN A 82 -2.59 -3.21 10.25
N GLU A 83 -3.51 -3.11 9.28
CA GLU A 83 -4.59 -4.09 9.12
C GLU A 83 -4.05 -5.48 8.81
N LEU A 84 -3.10 -5.58 7.89
CA LEU A 84 -2.47 -6.86 7.55
C LEU A 84 -1.80 -7.50 8.77
N THR A 85 -1.05 -6.71 9.52
CA THR A 85 -0.37 -7.17 10.72
C THR A 85 -1.35 -7.61 11.79
N LYS A 86 -2.44 -6.85 11.97
CA LYS A 86 -3.49 -7.16 12.93
C LYS A 86 -4.14 -8.52 12.66
N HIS A 87 -4.25 -8.90 11.39
CA HIS A 87 -4.85 -10.17 11.00
C HIS A 87 -3.82 -11.28 10.81
N GLY A 88 -2.59 -11.09 11.28
CA GLY A 88 -1.55 -12.10 11.24
C GLY A 88 -0.99 -12.37 9.86
N ILE A 89 -1.14 -11.44 8.93
CA ILE A 89 -0.64 -11.58 7.56
C ILE A 89 0.76 -10.97 7.49
N ASP A 90 1.76 -11.79 7.17
CA ASP A 90 3.11 -11.29 6.95
C ASP A 90 3.13 -10.36 5.74
N ASN A 91 3.87 -9.27 5.85
CA ASN A 91 3.89 -8.27 4.79
C ASN A 91 5.28 -7.65 4.67
N THR A 92 5.56 -7.13 3.49
CA THR A 92 6.74 -6.34 3.22
C THR A 92 6.38 -5.23 2.24
N ALA A 93 7.09 -4.11 2.32
CA ALA A 93 6.83 -2.95 1.48
C ALA A 93 8.05 -2.66 0.62
N ILE A 94 7.84 -2.49 -0.68
CA ILE A 94 8.86 -2.28 -1.67
C ILE A 94 8.56 -1.00 -2.44
N LEU A 95 9.59 -0.16 -2.64
CA LEU A 95 9.50 0.98 -3.56
C LEU A 95 10.18 0.61 -4.87
N CYS A 96 9.52 0.89 -5.97
CA CYS A 96 10.10 0.69 -7.29
C CYS A 96 11.39 1.50 -7.44
N GLY A 97 12.41 0.91 -8.02
CA GLY A 97 13.71 1.55 -8.18
C GLY A 97 14.68 1.31 -7.04
N GLU A 98 14.23 0.78 -5.91
CA GLU A 98 15.10 0.39 -4.81
C GLU A 98 15.44 -1.10 -4.88
N ASP A 99 16.50 -1.51 -4.19
CA ASP A 99 16.85 -2.93 -4.09
C ASP A 99 15.83 -3.62 -3.17
N TYR A 100 15.02 -4.50 -3.75
CA TYR A 100 13.95 -5.22 -3.05
C TYR A 100 14.38 -6.59 -2.53
N ILE A 101 15.56 -7.06 -2.90
CA ILE A 101 16.01 -8.41 -2.53
C ILE A 101 16.07 -8.63 -1.02
N PRO A 102 16.61 -7.70 -0.20
CA PRO A 102 16.63 -7.91 1.24
C PRO A 102 15.26 -8.07 1.87
N GLN A 103 14.27 -7.27 1.42
CA GLN A 103 12.91 -7.34 1.94
C GLN A 103 12.24 -8.67 1.61
N LEU A 104 12.39 -9.14 0.38
CA LEU A 104 11.84 -10.43 -0.03
C LEU A 104 12.52 -11.58 0.69
N ALA A 105 13.83 -11.50 0.89
CA ALA A 105 14.56 -12.53 1.60
C ALA A 105 14.08 -12.67 3.04
N LYS A 106 13.81 -11.55 3.72
CA LYS A 106 13.27 -11.56 5.08
C LYS A 106 11.87 -12.19 5.12
N LEU A 107 11.02 -11.89 4.15
CA LEU A 107 9.68 -12.43 4.09
C LEU A 107 9.71 -13.94 3.89
N PHE A 108 10.52 -14.43 2.98
CA PHE A 108 10.65 -15.86 2.72
C PHE A 108 11.28 -16.60 3.89
N ALA A 109 12.24 -15.97 4.59
CA ALA A 109 12.82 -16.56 5.79
C ALA A 109 11.78 -16.75 6.90
N LYS A 110 10.85 -15.80 7.07
CA LYS A 110 9.74 -15.96 8.00
C LYS A 110 8.84 -17.14 7.62
N LYS A 111 8.59 -17.34 6.34
CA LYS A 111 7.79 -18.44 5.83
C LYS A 111 8.42 -19.79 6.11
N GLU A 112 9.72 -19.92 5.94
CA GLU A 112 10.45 -21.16 6.18
C GLU A 112 10.43 -21.57 7.65
N ARG A 113 10.33 -20.62 8.58
CA ARG A 113 10.28 -20.89 10.02
C ARG A 113 8.92 -21.38 10.50
N ARG A 114 7.93 -21.28 9.66
CA ARG A 114 6.57 -21.75 9.96
C ARG A 114 6.32 -23.08 9.28
#